data_0e0910924725d4b68bb7055dea21bd0f
#
_entry.id   0e0910924725d4b68bb7055dea21bd0f
#
_cell.length_a   1.000
_cell.length_b   1.000
_cell.length_c   1.000
_cell.angle_alpha   90.00
_cell.angle_beta   90.00
_cell.angle_gamma   90.00
#
_symmetry.space_group_name_H-M   'P 1'
#
loop_
_entity.id
_entity.type
_entity.pdbx_description
1 polymer ?
#
loop_
_entity_poly.entity_id
_entity_poly.type
_entity_poly.pdbx_seq_one_letter_code
_entity_poly.pdbx_strand_id
1 'polypeptide(L)'
;MCIRDSNRTVAKEYKKDVKTNLELPATLTTFLSGHIVQGHVDNTSVVTNIVENDNNLWTYHFKNTDTRYIVDKGSVTINGISLTVVNPDKEEFSVAVINETYQRTNLKYLKTGSIVNIEYDILAKYMERMINDK
;
A
#
# COMPACT_ATOMS: atom_id res chain seq x y z
N MET A 1 -16.19 5.72 12.35
CA MET A 1 -14.70 5.65 12.32
C MET A 1 -14.18 6.22 13.63
N CYS A 2 -13.37 5.47 14.36
CA CYS A 2 -12.82 5.91 15.65
C CYS A 2 -11.74 6.99 15.41
N ILE A 3 -11.70 8.04 16.25
CA ILE A 3 -10.68 9.12 16.16
C ILE A 3 -9.26 8.54 16.22
N ARG A 4 -9.08 7.45 16.98
CA ARG A 4 -7.79 6.76 17.11
C ARG A 4 -7.33 6.13 15.78
N ASP A 5 -8.26 5.61 14.99
CA ASP A 5 -7.95 4.99 13.69
C ASP A 5 -7.63 6.05 12.65
N SER A 6 -8.31 7.19 12.66
CA SER A 6 -8.02 8.29 11.71
C SER A 6 -6.62 8.89 11.89
N ASN A 7 -6.02 8.80 13.09
CA ASN A 7 -4.65 9.26 13.33
C ASN A 7 -3.57 8.36 12.69
N ARG A 8 -3.91 7.14 12.31
CA ARG A 8 -3.01 6.20 11.62
C ARG A 8 -3.15 6.25 10.10
N THR A 9 -4.01 7.11 9.59
CA THR A 9 -4.32 7.20 8.17
C THR A 9 -4.10 8.62 7.65
N VAL A 10 -4.04 8.75 6.32
CA VAL A 10 -4.06 10.07 5.66
C VAL A 10 -5.43 10.76 5.74
N ALA A 11 -6.45 10.11 6.31
CA ALA A 11 -7.83 10.64 6.34
C ALA A 11 -7.94 11.99 7.05
N LYS A 12 -7.04 12.29 8.00
CA LYS A 12 -6.95 13.61 8.66
C LYS A 12 -6.59 14.75 7.71
N GLU A 13 -5.98 14.43 6.57
CA GLU A 13 -5.54 15.39 5.55
C GLU A 13 -6.54 15.54 4.41
N TYR A 14 -7.64 14.77 4.42
CA TYR A 14 -8.64 14.82 3.37
C TYR A 14 -9.34 16.18 3.34
N LYS A 15 -9.28 16.79 2.17
CA LYS A 15 -9.95 18.03 1.82
C LYS A 15 -10.89 17.75 0.66
N LYS A 16 -11.76 18.75 0.36
CA LYS A 16 -12.54 18.71 -0.87
C LYS A 16 -11.62 18.46 -2.08
N ASP A 17 -12.08 17.64 -3.01
CA ASP A 17 -11.42 17.29 -4.29
C ASP A 17 -10.21 16.32 -4.17
N VAL A 18 -9.91 15.76 -2.99
CA VAL A 18 -8.94 14.66 -2.87
C VAL A 18 -9.47 13.42 -3.59
N LYS A 19 -8.64 12.84 -4.45
CA LYS A 19 -8.97 11.60 -5.18
C LYS A 19 -8.67 10.38 -4.31
N THR A 20 -9.67 9.55 -4.10
CA THR A 20 -9.57 8.30 -3.34
C THR A 20 -9.88 7.11 -4.23
N ASN A 21 -9.26 5.97 -3.95
CA ASN A 21 -9.64 4.72 -4.57
C ASN A 21 -10.87 4.17 -3.87
N LEU A 22 -11.82 3.66 -4.64
CA LEU A 22 -13.02 3.00 -4.13
C LEU A 22 -13.15 1.64 -4.81
N GLU A 23 -13.41 0.62 -4.03
CA GLU A 23 -13.61 -0.74 -4.48
C GLU A 23 -14.83 -1.35 -3.80
N LEU A 24 -15.58 -2.18 -4.53
CA LEU A 24 -16.67 -2.94 -3.95
C LEU A 24 -16.11 -4.07 -3.07
N PRO A 25 -16.79 -4.42 -1.96
CA PRO A 25 -16.33 -5.50 -1.11
C PRO A 25 -16.32 -6.83 -1.89
N ALA A 26 -15.27 -7.62 -1.66
CA ALA A 26 -15.18 -8.96 -2.21
C ALA A 26 -16.28 -9.86 -1.66
N THR A 27 -16.80 -10.76 -2.50
CA THR A 27 -17.76 -11.79 -2.14
C THR A 27 -17.07 -13.17 -2.22
N LEU A 28 -17.74 -14.23 -1.77
CA LEU A 28 -17.22 -15.60 -1.86
C LEU A 28 -16.98 -16.07 -3.31
N THR A 29 -17.56 -15.40 -4.29
CA THR A 29 -17.44 -15.72 -5.71
C THR A 29 -16.53 -14.75 -6.48
N THR A 30 -15.95 -13.76 -5.80
CA THR A 30 -15.03 -12.79 -6.41
C THR A 30 -13.67 -13.45 -6.67
N PHE A 31 -13.16 -13.32 -7.89
CA PHE A 31 -11.77 -13.70 -8.18
C PHE A 31 -10.81 -12.71 -7.51
N LEU A 32 -9.95 -13.21 -6.64
CA LEU A 32 -8.89 -12.40 -6.04
C LEU A 32 -7.74 -12.27 -7.04
N SER A 33 -7.51 -11.07 -7.53
CA SER A 33 -6.37 -10.74 -8.41
C SER A 33 -5.12 -10.26 -7.64
N GLY A 34 -5.22 -10.15 -6.32
CA GLY A 34 -4.14 -9.74 -5.41
C GLY A 34 -4.22 -10.54 -4.11
N HIS A 35 -3.82 -9.93 -2.99
CA HIS A 35 -3.97 -10.53 -1.66
C HIS A 35 -5.25 -10.04 -0.98
N ILE A 36 -5.57 -10.61 0.20
CA ILE A 36 -6.73 -10.20 1.01
C ILE A 36 -6.46 -8.82 1.61
N VAL A 37 -7.19 -7.83 1.14
CA VAL A 37 -7.17 -6.45 1.65
C VAL A 37 -8.42 -6.23 2.49
N GLN A 38 -8.23 -5.86 3.75
CA GLN A 38 -9.33 -5.69 4.72
C GLN A 38 -9.78 -4.23 4.86
N GLY A 39 -8.98 -3.28 4.35
CA GLY A 39 -9.20 -1.85 4.57
C GLY A 39 -8.79 -1.40 5.98
N HIS A 40 -7.90 -2.15 6.63
CA HIS A 40 -7.40 -1.86 7.97
C HIS A 40 -6.00 -1.24 7.88
N VAL A 41 -5.97 0.07 7.75
CA VAL A 41 -4.71 0.82 7.65
C VAL A 41 -3.88 0.64 8.93
N ASP A 42 -2.65 0.16 8.76
CA ASP A 42 -1.71 -0.05 9.87
C ASP A 42 -0.86 1.19 10.13
N ASN A 43 -0.42 1.84 9.04
CA ASN A 43 0.50 2.96 9.11
C ASN A 43 0.37 3.86 7.88
N THR A 44 1.15 4.93 7.86
CA THR A 44 1.35 5.75 6.68
C THR A 44 2.81 5.69 6.26
N SER A 45 3.07 5.89 4.97
CA SER A 45 4.42 6.01 4.41
C SER A 45 4.51 7.23 3.51
N VAL A 46 5.73 7.60 3.16
CA VAL A 46 6.03 8.71 2.26
C VAL A 46 6.57 8.18 0.95
N VAL A 47 6.08 8.70 -0.16
CA VAL A 47 6.67 8.47 -1.49
C VAL A 47 8.03 9.16 -1.54
N THR A 48 9.11 8.39 -1.68
CA THR A 48 10.47 8.92 -1.73
C THR A 48 10.90 9.23 -3.16
N ASN A 49 10.46 8.41 -4.12
CA ASN A 49 10.77 8.61 -5.52
C ASN A 49 9.70 7.96 -6.42
N ILE A 50 9.58 8.45 -7.66
CA ILE A 50 8.73 7.88 -8.70
C ILE A 50 9.56 7.88 -9.98
N VAL A 51 9.70 6.71 -10.60
CA VAL A 51 10.43 6.52 -11.85
C VAL A 51 9.47 5.99 -12.91
N GLU A 52 9.34 6.70 -14.00
CA GLU A 52 8.70 6.21 -15.21
C GLU A 52 9.73 5.42 -16.03
N ASN A 53 9.45 4.13 -16.20
CA ASN A 53 10.30 3.23 -16.97
C ASN A 53 9.73 3.05 -18.38
N ASP A 54 10.49 2.35 -19.24
CA ASP A 54 10.00 1.96 -20.56
C ASP A 54 8.69 1.16 -20.48
N ASN A 55 7.94 1.18 -21.57
CA ASN A 55 6.65 0.46 -21.72
C ASN A 55 5.53 0.88 -20.77
N ASN A 56 5.50 2.13 -20.33
CA ASN A 56 4.49 2.64 -19.40
C ASN A 56 4.42 1.82 -18.10
N LEU A 57 5.55 1.49 -17.56
CA LEU A 57 5.73 0.89 -16.24
C LEU A 57 6.29 1.95 -15.29
N TRP A 58 5.71 2.09 -14.10
CA TRP A 58 6.20 3.01 -13.08
C TRP A 58 6.74 2.24 -11.89
N THR A 59 7.84 2.71 -11.32
CA THR A 59 8.35 2.25 -10.04
C THR A 59 8.14 3.34 -9.02
N TYR A 60 7.39 3.02 -7.97
CA TYR A 60 7.18 3.88 -6.82
C TYR A 60 8.04 3.39 -5.66
N HIS A 61 8.77 4.32 -5.07
CA HIS A 61 9.58 4.07 -3.88
C HIS A 61 8.91 4.68 -2.67
N PHE A 62 8.91 3.94 -1.57
CA PHE A 62 8.26 4.32 -0.32
C PHE A 62 9.22 4.12 0.85
N LYS A 63 9.18 5.04 1.82
CA LYS A 63 9.88 4.85 3.07
C LYS A 63 9.38 3.57 3.77
N ASN A 64 10.30 2.69 4.15
CA ASN A 64 9.93 1.50 4.90
C ASN A 64 9.64 1.87 6.36
N THR A 65 8.41 1.63 6.80
CA THR A 65 7.93 2.01 8.12
C THR A 65 7.88 0.84 9.10
N ASP A 66 7.91 -0.39 8.60
CA ASP A 66 8.03 -1.60 9.42
C ASP A 66 8.58 -2.78 8.59
N THR A 67 9.85 -3.08 8.78
CA THR A 67 10.56 -4.12 8.03
C THR A 67 10.09 -5.54 8.32
N ARG A 68 9.35 -5.75 9.41
CA ARG A 68 8.85 -7.08 9.81
C ARG A 68 7.83 -7.63 8.83
N TYR A 69 7.07 -6.73 8.18
CA TYR A 69 5.94 -7.09 7.33
C TYR A 69 6.18 -6.85 5.85
N ILE A 70 7.30 -6.22 5.49
CA ILE A 70 7.67 -5.92 4.10
C ILE A 70 8.74 -6.89 3.64
N VAL A 71 8.35 -7.87 2.82
CA VAL A 71 9.23 -8.92 2.30
C VAL A 71 9.31 -8.85 0.77
N ASP A 72 10.47 -9.15 0.21
CA ASP A 72 10.63 -9.18 -1.24
C ASP A 72 9.67 -10.16 -1.90
N LYS A 73 9.03 -9.73 -2.98
CA LYS A 73 7.95 -10.45 -3.69
C LYS A 73 6.70 -10.72 -2.85
N GLY A 74 6.64 -10.19 -1.63
CA GLY A 74 5.43 -10.19 -0.82
C GLY A 74 4.42 -9.16 -1.30
N SER A 75 3.28 -9.11 -0.62
CA SER A 75 2.20 -8.16 -0.91
C SER A 75 2.16 -7.02 0.10
N VAL A 76 1.79 -5.84 -0.38
CA VAL A 76 1.49 -4.68 0.44
C VAL A 76 0.31 -3.93 -0.17
N THR A 77 -0.50 -3.31 0.66
CA THR A 77 -1.60 -2.46 0.20
C THR A 77 -1.23 -0.99 0.35
N ILE A 78 -1.24 -0.25 -0.75
CA ILE A 78 -0.97 1.19 -0.81
C ILE A 78 -2.27 1.91 -1.21
N ASN A 79 -2.81 2.76 -0.35
CA ASN A 79 -4.08 3.46 -0.59
C ASN A 79 -5.23 2.54 -1.06
N GLY A 80 -5.30 1.32 -0.52
CA GLY A 80 -6.29 0.31 -0.89
C GLY A 80 -5.95 -0.55 -2.10
N ILE A 81 -4.77 -0.36 -2.72
CA ILE A 81 -4.34 -1.10 -3.91
C ILE A 81 -3.36 -2.20 -3.50
N SER A 82 -3.66 -3.45 -3.86
CA SER A 82 -2.75 -4.59 -3.69
C SER A 82 -1.58 -4.49 -4.67
N LEU A 83 -0.36 -4.46 -4.16
CA LEU A 83 0.87 -4.33 -4.96
C LEU A 83 1.94 -5.31 -4.49
N THR A 84 2.85 -5.67 -5.38
CA THR A 84 3.98 -6.55 -5.08
C THR A 84 5.19 -5.72 -4.66
N VAL A 85 5.79 -6.09 -3.54
CA VAL A 85 7.01 -5.49 -3.02
C VAL A 85 8.21 -5.92 -3.85
N VAL A 86 9.08 -4.97 -4.13
CA VAL A 86 10.33 -5.16 -4.89
C VAL A 86 11.48 -4.54 -4.13
N ASN A 87 12.55 -5.31 -3.96
CA ASN A 87 13.83 -4.88 -3.38
C ASN A 87 13.68 -4.08 -2.06
N PRO A 88 13.01 -4.62 -1.02
CA PRO A 88 12.90 -3.93 0.25
C PRO A 88 14.22 -3.96 1.01
N ASP A 89 14.53 -2.85 1.67
CA ASP A 89 15.59 -2.77 2.66
C ASP A 89 15.08 -2.14 3.98
N LYS A 90 15.98 -1.73 4.87
CA LYS A 90 15.60 -1.16 6.17
C LYS A 90 14.94 0.21 6.06
N GLU A 91 15.22 0.95 5.01
CA GLU A 91 14.83 2.35 4.85
C GLU A 91 13.72 2.52 3.80
N GLU A 92 13.74 1.68 2.76
CA GLU A 92 12.89 1.85 1.60
C GLU A 92 12.40 0.50 1.04
N PHE A 93 11.28 0.53 0.36
CA PHE A 93 10.82 -0.53 -0.55
C PHE A 93 10.23 0.09 -1.80
N SER A 94 10.16 -0.67 -2.87
CA SER A 94 9.52 -0.23 -4.10
C SER A 94 8.39 -1.15 -4.53
N VAL A 95 7.55 -0.66 -5.43
CA VAL A 95 6.52 -1.43 -6.11
C VAL A 95 6.51 -1.09 -7.59
N ALA A 96 6.24 -2.10 -8.43
CA ALA A 96 6.05 -1.91 -9.85
C ALA A 96 4.56 -1.71 -10.17
N VAL A 97 4.24 -0.64 -10.90
CA VAL A 97 2.86 -0.26 -11.24
C VAL A 97 2.70 -0.28 -12.74
N ILE A 98 1.84 -1.17 -13.24
CA ILE A 98 1.51 -1.27 -14.67
C ILE A 98 0.57 -0.14 -15.08
N ASN A 99 0.53 0.15 -16.39
CA ASN A 99 -0.26 1.25 -16.96
C ASN A 99 -1.73 1.22 -16.52
N GLU A 100 -2.37 0.07 -16.53
CA GLU A 100 -3.77 -0.09 -16.14
C GLU A 100 -4.00 0.39 -14.70
N THR A 101 -3.17 -0.04 -13.75
CA THR A 101 -3.23 0.37 -12.35
C THR A 101 -2.94 1.87 -12.20
N TYR A 102 -1.93 2.39 -12.91
CA TYR A 102 -1.60 3.81 -12.90
C TYR A 102 -2.79 4.66 -13.36
N GLN A 103 -3.43 4.31 -14.47
CA GLN A 103 -4.53 5.09 -15.05
C GLN A 103 -5.81 5.05 -14.20
N ARG A 104 -6.11 3.92 -13.58
CA ARG A 104 -7.37 3.68 -12.86
C ARG A 104 -7.34 4.08 -11.39
N THR A 105 -6.17 4.36 -10.83
CA THR A 105 -6.04 4.62 -9.40
C THR A 105 -5.55 6.04 -9.10
N ASN A 106 -5.52 6.38 -7.81
CA ASN A 106 -4.98 7.66 -7.37
C ASN A 106 -3.45 7.73 -7.40
N LEU A 107 -2.74 6.66 -7.76
CA LEU A 107 -1.28 6.64 -7.85
C LEU A 107 -0.77 7.70 -8.81
N LYS A 108 -1.43 7.92 -9.94
CA LYS A 108 -1.05 8.96 -10.93
C LYS A 108 -1.02 10.40 -10.39
N TYR A 109 -1.67 10.65 -9.26
CA TYR A 109 -1.68 11.99 -8.63
C TYR A 109 -0.62 12.13 -7.54
N LEU A 110 0.05 11.02 -7.17
CA LEU A 110 1.11 11.05 -6.16
C LEU A 110 2.36 11.72 -6.73
N LYS A 111 3.10 12.35 -5.82
CA LYS A 111 4.40 12.98 -6.08
C LYS A 111 5.37 12.59 -4.98
N THR A 112 6.64 12.74 -5.19
CA THR A 112 7.65 12.67 -4.12
C THR A 112 7.23 13.56 -2.96
N GLY A 113 7.25 13.02 -1.75
CA GLY A 113 6.74 13.65 -0.53
C GLY A 113 5.25 13.41 -0.24
N SER A 114 4.48 12.80 -1.15
CA SER A 114 3.09 12.41 -0.87
C SER A 114 3.04 11.38 0.23
N ILE A 115 2.05 11.52 1.13
CA ILE A 115 1.78 10.54 2.20
C ILE A 115 0.71 9.57 1.69
N VAL A 116 0.92 8.27 1.95
CA VAL A 116 0.02 7.18 1.55
C VAL A 116 -0.33 6.31 2.75
N ASN A 117 -1.50 5.67 2.70
CA ASN A 117 -1.88 4.62 3.64
C ASN A 117 -1.17 3.31 3.31
N ILE A 118 -0.72 2.62 4.34
CA ILE A 118 -0.16 1.27 4.27
C ILE A 118 -1.03 0.31 5.05
N GLU A 119 -1.40 -0.81 4.43
CA GLU A 119 -1.93 -1.99 5.09
C GLU A 119 -1.00 -3.15 4.77
N TYR A 120 -0.45 -3.78 5.81
CA TYR A 120 0.41 -4.96 5.65
C TYR A 120 -0.43 -6.21 5.41
N ASP A 121 0.14 -7.18 4.69
CA ASP A 121 -0.51 -8.46 4.47
C ASP A 121 -0.86 -9.12 5.80
N ILE A 122 -2.12 -9.53 5.95
CA ILE A 122 -2.62 -10.16 7.17
C ILE A 122 -1.85 -11.46 7.50
N LEU A 123 -1.38 -12.18 6.48
CA LEU A 123 -0.57 -13.39 6.67
C LEU A 123 0.78 -13.06 7.33
N ALA A 124 1.43 -11.98 6.92
CA ALA A 124 2.68 -11.54 7.55
C ALA A 124 2.48 -11.19 9.03
N LYS A 125 1.35 -10.56 9.39
CA LYS A 125 1.01 -10.25 10.78
C LYS A 125 0.80 -11.50 11.63
N TYR A 126 0.08 -12.51 11.11
CA TYR A 126 -0.11 -13.77 11.81
C TYR A 126 1.20 -14.55 11.97
N MET A 127 2.02 -14.60 10.94
CA MET A 127 3.31 -15.29 11.01
C MET A 127 4.24 -14.64 12.03
N GLU A 128 4.33 -13.31 12.03
CA GLU A 128 5.13 -12.56 13.01
C GLU A 128 4.68 -12.84 14.43
N ARG A 129 3.36 -12.82 14.67
CA ARG A 129 2.78 -13.14 15.98
C ARG A 129 3.13 -14.56 16.43
N MET A 130 3.00 -15.56 15.56
CA MET A 130 3.30 -16.95 15.87
C MET A 130 4.77 -17.21 16.20
N ILE A 131 5.68 -16.41 15.65
CA ILE A 131 7.13 -16.54 15.91
C ILE A 131 7.49 -15.91 17.25
N ASN A 132 6.87 -14.79 17.60
CA ASN A 132 7.24 -13.97 18.77
C ASN A 132 6.46 -14.29 20.05
N ASP A 133 5.40 -15.10 19.99
CA ASP A 133 4.66 -15.57 21.16
C ASP A 133 5.21 -16.87 21.79
N LYS A 134 6.48 -17.21 21.52
CA LYS A 134 7.16 -18.37 22.13
C LYS A 134 7.96 -17.97 23.36
#